data_5e0d19b6b9fb6b5ddd8a9f5b4e19a5d7
#
_entry.id   5e0d19b6b9fb6b5ddd8a9f5b4e19a5d7
#
_cell.length_a   1.000
_cell.length_b   1.000
_cell.length_c   1.000
_cell.angle_alpha   90.00
_cell.angle_beta   90.00
_cell.angle_gamma   90.00
#
_symmetry.space_group_name_H-M   'P 1'
#
loop_
_entity.id
_entity.type
_entity.pdbx_description
1 polymer ?
#
loop_
_entity_poly.entity_id
_entity_poly.type
_entity_poly.pdbx_seq_one_letter_code
_entity_poly.pdbx_strand_id
1 'polypeptide(L)'
;MDSRKNTYFIKLIKSYSVLLIIILVLGIVFHLILSNNARKELLNENLTSLQKVTEQFSDCYSNMYLIAKRLAGNSSLAHLAESAPGERAFYYNAYLAKQDLVDMYSDYSLQPIQAYYVYLHQSDYIIRYNDFEEFYSFYKYSLNFDTSKYSLWKNTLNSSDSHNRFIQLSDFSSEYASGKNNYCYSVSLQKYTFKNINADVIFEINNNSLQQIVNSVGLMKDGCMLIQNSEDETLLSFSNNSELMAKLSEIVPSQFLLNDTGYYYAVLDGCRVVILHAVAQTPNLDYYVVLPISSLQSPENSLQLLSLFIIFLGVIGSFVIIVLLSKANYKPYQAMEYRLREVNFNHEELMRLNESQKITLRNYYFDQLIHGTILSEEEAAYAQNYLSISDNAKSFAILYCNVYLDTLELNNDPQGIINILSPDYAEVISDILSSYFIHSYIMQGSKNSVYTILLYDREELDKVEDLFLHVHTTLLQKYNIWIYGGLGCTTDTISS
;
A
#
# COMPACT_ATOMS: atom_id res chain seq x y z
N MET A 1 -18.54 20.72 58.15
CA MET A 1 -19.49 20.73 57.02
C MET A 1 -18.77 20.95 55.68
N ASP A 2 -17.68 21.71 55.63
CA ASP A 2 -16.90 21.98 54.39
C ASP A 2 -16.07 20.80 53.88
N SER A 3 -15.57 19.95 54.74
CA SER A 3 -14.78 18.77 54.36
C SER A 3 -15.57 17.75 53.51
N ARG A 4 -16.86 17.56 53.79
CA ARG A 4 -17.73 16.68 52.97
C ARG A 4 -18.10 17.29 51.63
N LYS A 5 -18.22 18.61 51.54
CA LYS A 5 -18.47 19.32 50.27
C LYS A 5 -17.34 19.13 49.27
N ASN A 6 -16.09 19.23 49.75
CA ASN A 6 -14.92 19.00 48.90
C ASN A 6 -14.83 17.54 48.43
N THR A 7 -15.24 16.59 49.28
CA THR A 7 -15.16 15.15 48.93
C THR A 7 -16.10 14.76 47.79
N TYR A 8 -17.30 15.32 47.69
CA TYR A 8 -18.25 15.05 46.63
C TYR A 8 -17.83 15.71 45.29
N PHE A 9 -17.38 16.95 45.36
CA PHE A 9 -16.84 17.63 44.16
C PHE A 9 -15.65 16.88 43.60
N ILE A 10 -14.75 16.40 44.45
CA ILE A 10 -13.60 15.57 44.03
C ILE A 10 -14.06 14.22 43.47
N LYS A 11 -15.12 13.59 44.01
CA LYS A 11 -15.69 12.36 43.47
C LYS A 11 -16.28 12.55 42.09
N LEU A 12 -16.99 13.67 41.86
CA LEU A 12 -17.52 14.03 40.52
C LEU A 12 -16.40 14.24 39.54
N ILE A 13 -15.35 15.01 39.91
CA ILE A 13 -14.18 15.18 39.06
C ILE A 13 -13.52 13.83 38.74
N LYS A 14 -13.33 12.96 39.71
CA LYS A 14 -12.78 11.62 39.52
C LYS A 14 -13.65 10.76 38.60
N SER A 15 -14.98 10.85 38.71
CA SER A 15 -15.90 10.12 37.83
C SER A 15 -15.80 10.60 36.37
N TYR A 16 -15.75 11.92 36.14
CA TYR A 16 -15.60 12.50 34.82
C TYR A 16 -14.18 12.36 34.27
N SER A 17 -13.15 12.25 35.12
CA SER A 17 -11.77 12.04 34.65
C SER A 17 -11.58 10.68 33.96
N VAL A 18 -12.41 9.69 34.25
CA VAL A 18 -12.44 8.43 33.51
C VAL A 18 -12.78 8.68 32.03
N LEU A 19 -13.75 9.55 31.77
CA LEU A 19 -14.16 9.93 30.42
C LEU A 19 -13.03 10.68 29.69
N LEU A 20 -12.29 11.52 30.41
CA LEU A 20 -11.12 12.22 29.86
C LEU A 20 -10.01 11.20 29.48
N ILE A 21 -9.77 10.20 30.33
CA ILE A 21 -8.79 9.13 30.04
C ILE A 21 -9.21 8.37 28.77
N ILE A 22 -10.47 8.03 28.60
CA ILE A 22 -10.97 7.34 27.43
C ILE A 22 -10.74 8.20 26.17
N ILE A 23 -11.08 9.49 26.22
CA ILE A 23 -10.86 10.41 25.09
C ILE A 23 -9.37 10.52 24.76
N LEU A 24 -8.52 10.61 25.78
CA LEU A 24 -7.06 10.68 25.60
C LEU A 24 -6.51 9.40 24.97
N VAL A 25 -6.93 8.23 25.45
CA VAL A 25 -6.52 6.93 24.88
C VAL A 25 -6.98 6.81 23.43
N LEU A 26 -8.23 7.15 23.13
CA LEU A 26 -8.76 7.15 21.77
C LEU A 26 -7.98 8.12 20.87
N GLY A 27 -7.67 9.32 21.37
CA GLY A 27 -6.86 10.30 20.66
C GLY A 27 -5.46 9.78 20.32
N ILE A 28 -4.79 9.15 21.30
CA ILE A 28 -3.46 8.54 21.10
C ILE A 28 -3.54 7.39 20.08
N VAL A 29 -4.52 6.51 20.21
CA VAL A 29 -4.70 5.39 19.25
C VAL A 29 -4.97 5.93 17.86
N PHE A 30 -5.83 6.92 17.72
CA PHE A 30 -6.10 7.58 16.43
C PHE A 30 -4.85 8.22 15.85
N HIS A 31 -4.05 8.94 16.66
CA HIS A 31 -2.79 9.52 16.22
C HIS A 31 -1.79 8.46 15.74
N LEU A 32 -1.67 7.34 16.46
CA LEU A 32 -0.79 6.23 16.06
C LEU A 32 -1.24 5.58 14.75
N ILE A 33 -2.54 5.38 14.57
CA ILE A 33 -3.10 4.84 13.32
C ILE A 33 -2.85 5.81 12.17
N LEU A 34 -3.13 7.10 12.37
CA LEU A 34 -2.91 8.13 11.36
C LEU A 34 -1.44 8.19 10.94
N SER A 35 -0.53 8.25 11.91
CA SER A 35 0.91 8.29 11.67
C SER A 35 1.42 7.04 10.93
N ASN A 36 0.90 5.86 11.27
CA ASN A 36 1.28 4.63 10.60
C ASN A 36 0.75 4.55 9.16
N ASN A 37 -0.49 4.99 8.94
CA ASN A 37 -1.08 5.02 7.60
C ASN A 37 -0.36 6.03 6.70
N ALA A 38 -0.09 7.22 7.20
CA ALA A 38 0.65 8.24 6.49
C ALA A 38 2.05 7.77 6.08
N ARG A 39 2.75 7.07 6.99
CA ARG A 39 4.05 6.47 6.66
C ARG A 39 3.94 5.42 5.56
N LYS A 40 2.92 4.56 5.60
CA LYS A 40 2.69 3.56 4.54
C LYS A 40 2.37 4.20 3.20
N GLU A 41 1.57 5.25 3.20
CA GLU A 41 1.21 6.00 2.00
C GLU A 41 2.44 6.64 1.36
N LEU A 42 3.29 7.31 2.14
CA LEU A 42 4.57 7.85 1.70
C LEU A 42 5.49 6.78 1.10
N LEU A 43 5.57 5.62 1.73
CA LEU A 43 6.38 4.52 1.20
C LEU A 43 5.83 4.00 -0.13
N ASN A 44 4.52 3.89 -0.27
CA ASN A 44 3.88 3.48 -1.52
C ASN A 44 4.05 4.54 -2.61
N GLU A 45 3.96 5.83 -2.29
CA GLU A 45 4.25 6.92 -3.22
C GLU A 45 5.70 6.89 -3.70
N ASN A 46 6.64 6.71 -2.77
CA ASN A 46 8.05 6.57 -3.13
C ASN A 46 8.32 5.32 -3.97
N LEU A 47 7.66 4.19 -3.67
CA LEU A 47 7.77 2.97 -4.47
C LEU A 47 7.19 3.18 -5.88
N THR A 48 6.03 3.81 -5.99
CA THR A 48 5.44 4.18 -7.29
C THR A 48 6.35 5.14 -8.06
N SER A 49 6.99 6.05 -7.36
CA SER A 49 7.97 6.97 -7.94
C SER A 49 9.21 6.22 -8.45
N LEU A 50 9.71 5.25 -7.69
CA LEU A 50 10.80 4.38 -8.13
C LEU A 50 10.40 3.57 -9.37
N GLN A 51 9.19 3.02 -9.42
CA GLN A 51 8.68 2.30 -10.59
C GLN A 51 8.65 3.19 -11.84
N LYS A 52 8.23 4.46 -11.73
CA LYS A 52 8.29 5.41 -12.85
C LYS A 52 9.71 5.67 -13.33
N VAL A 53 10.67 5.79 -12.40
CA VAL A 53 12.10 5.90 -12.78
C VAL A 53 12.53 4.65 -13.51
N THR A 54 12.20 3.47 -13.00
CA THR A 54 12.51 2.17 -13.62
C THR A 54 11.95 2.08 -15.05
N GLU A 55 10.70 2.50 -15.26
CA GLU A 55 10.07 2.56 -16.59
C GLU A 55 10.84 3.50 -17.55
N GLN A 56 11.18 4.71 -17.09
CA GLN A 56 11.91 5.68 -17.92
C GLN A 56 13.31 5.19 -18.31
N PHE A 57 14.00 4.51 -17.40
CA PHE A 57 15.27 3.86 -17.71
C PHE A 57 15.08 2.69 -18.68
N SER A 58 14.05 1.87 -18.48
CA SER A 58 13.70 0.77 -19.39
C SER A 58 13.40 1.27 -20.82
N ASP A 59 12.69 2.39 -20.95
CA ASP A 59 12.43 3.05 -22.23
C ASP A 59 13.73 3.53 -22.88
N CYS A 60 14.65 4.11 -22.10
CA CYS A 60 15.96 4.49 -22.60
C CYS A 60 16.73 3.28 -23.15
N TYR A 61 16.78 2.17 -22.42
CA TYR A 61 17.41 0.94 -22.87
C TYR A 61 16.72 0.36 -24.12
N SER A 62 15.40 0.38 -24.15
CA SER A 62 14.63 -0.09 -25.30
C SER A 62 14.96 0.71 -26.55
N ASN A 63 15.11 2.02 -26.42
CA ASN A 63 15.53 2.89 -27.51
C ASN A 63 16.96 2.58 -27.97
N MET A 64 17.91 2.41 -27.05
CA MET A 64 19.29 1.99 -27.40
C MET A 64 19.29 0.63 -28.12
N TYR A 65 18.52 -0.32 -27.64
CA TYR A 65 18.36 -1.63 -28.28
C TYR A 65 17.78 -1.54 -29.69
N LEU A 66 16.73 -0.75 -29.87
CA LEU A 66 16.11 -0.54 -31.21
C LEU A 66 17.07 0.12 -32.19
N ILE A 67 17.84 1.11 -31.75
CA ILE A 67 18.88 1.75 -32.55
C ILE A 67 19.96 0.73 -32.93
N ALA A 68 20.49 -0.02 -31.95
CA ALA A 68 21.50 -1.05 -32.20
C ALA A 68 21.01 -2.12 -33.18
N LYS A 69 19.78 -2.59 -33.04
CA LYS A 69 19.17 -3.57 -33.94
C LYS A 69 19.00 -3.03 -35.37
N ARG A 70 18.59 -1.77 -35.51
CA ARG A 70 18.44 -1.13 -36.82
C ARG A 70 19.81 -0.92 -37.47
N LEU A 71 20.81 -0.51 -36.70
CA LEU A 71 22.20 -0.38 -37.16
C LEU A 71 22.78 -1.72 -37.63
N ALA A 72 22.54 -2.77 -36.84
CA ALA A 72 22.98 -4.13 -37.20
C ALA A 72 22.33 -4.65 -38.50
N GLY A 73 21.14 -4.17 -38.86
CA GLY A 73 20.46 -4.47 -40.12
C GLY A 73 20.90 -3.60 -41.30
N ASN A 74 21.73 -2.56 -41.06
CA ASN A 74 22.11 -1.60 -42.12
C ASN A 74 23.15 -2.17 -43.05
N SER A 75 22.84 -2.20 -44.36
CA SER A 75 23.74 -2.77 -45.38
C SER A 75 24.96 -1.90 -45.63
N SER A 76 24.82 -0.57 -45.62
CA SER A 76 25.92 0.36 -45.84
C SER A 76 26.97 0.24 -44.72
N LEU A 77 26.51 0.11 -43.50
CA LEU A 77 27.37 -0.11 -42.34
C LEU A 77 28.07 -1.49 -42.40
N ALA A 78 27.37 -2.54 -42.82
CA ALA A 78 27.97 -3.85 -43.03
C ALA A 78 29.08 -3.84 -44.04
N HIS A 79 28.84 -3.21 -45.22
CA HIS A 79 29.88 -3.08 -46.24
C HIS A 79 31.05 -2.20 -45.79
N LEU A 80 30.78 -1.17 -44.97
CA LEU A 80 31.84 -0.34 -44.39
C LEU A 80 32.70 -1.15 -43.41
N ALA A 81 32.11 -1.96 -42.56
CA ALA A 81 32.83 -2.77 -41.58
C ALA A 81 33.72 -3.85 -42.24
N GLU A 82 33.38 -4.31 -43.45
CA GLU A 82 34.14 -5.28 -44.22
C GLU A 82 35.24 -4.62 -45.12
N SER A 83 35.13 -3.31 -45.36
CA SER A 83 36.07 -2.58 -46.25
C SER A 83 37.33 -2.17 -45.46
N ALA A 84 38.49 -2.17 -46.17
CA ALA A 84 39.76 -1.76 -45.58
C ALA A 84 40.01 -0.25 -45.73
N PRO A 85 40.60 0.42 -44.72
CA PRO A 85 41.04 1.81 -44.85
C PRO A 85 41.99 1.99 -46.02
N GLY A 86 41.82 3.09 -46.79
CA GLY A 86 42.61 3.38 -47.97
C GLY A 86 41.99 2.90 -49.30
N GLU A 87 41.00 2.04 -49.26
CA GLU A 87 40.24 1.65 -50.41
C GLU A 87 39.20 2.73 -50.80
N ARG A 88 38.96 2.95 -52.09
CA ARG A 88 37.92 3.89 -52.55
C ARG A 88 36.52 3.48 -52.06
N ALA A 89 36.27 2.20 -51.99
CA ALA A 89 35.04 1.63 -51.48
C ALA A 89 34.80 1.97 -50.00
N PHE A 90 35.84 2.02 -49.19
CA PHE A 90 35.76 2.36 -47.77
C PHE A 90 35.13 3.74 -47.53
N TYR A 91 35.66 4.76 -48.20
CA TYR A 91 35.16 6.13 -48.07
C TYR A 91 33.77 6.31 -48.69
N TYR A 92 33.45 5.58 -49.75
CA TYR A 92 32.11 5.58 -50.35
C TYR A 92 31.09 4.93 -49.42
N ASN A 93 31.40 3.76 -48.83
CA ASN A 93 30.56 3.08 -47.88
C ASN A 93 30.38 3.92 -46.59
N ALA A 94 31.43 4.61 -46.14
CA ALA A 94 31.34 5.55 -45.04
C ALA A 94 30.35 6.70 -45.29
N TYR A 95 30.39 7.25 -46.53
CA TYR A 95 29.44 8.28 -46.92
C TYR A 95 27.99 7.78 -46.92
N LEU A 96 27.72 6.59 -47.43
CA LEU A 96 26.37 6.00 -47.41
C LEU A 96 25.90 5.69 -45.98
N ALA A 97 26.75 5.05 -45.21
CA ALA A 97 26.42 4.74 -43.80
C ALA A 97 26.17 6.00 -42.98
N LYS A 98 26.90 7.09 -43.25
CA LYS A 98 26.66 8.39 -42.61
C LYS A 98 25.29 8.97 -42.95
N GLN A 99 24.86 8.89 -44.25
CA GLN A 99 23.52 9.33 -44.66
C GLN A 99 22.43 8.54 -43.89
N ASP A 100 22.57 7.23 -43.84
CA ASP A 100 21.63 6.37 -43.11
C ASP A 100 21.58 6.73 -41.60
N LEU A 101 22.71 7.08 -40.99
CA LEU A 101 22.79 7.54 -39.60
C LEU A 101 22.09 8.89 -39.39
N VAL A 102 22.15 9.82 -40.35
CA VAL A 102 21.43 11.11 -40.29
C VAL A 102 19.93 10.87 -40.23
N ASP A 103 19.41 10.00 -41.11
CA ASP A 103 17.99 9.68 -41.15
C ASP A 103 17.53 9.01 -39.85
N MET A 104 18.34 8.10 -39.35
CA MET A 104 18.05 7.44 -38.07
C MET A 104 18.11 8.38 -36.87
N TYR A 105 19.03 9.36 -36.87
CA TYR A 105 19.17 10.31 -35.77
C TYR A 105 17.95 11.22 -35.63
N SER A 106 17.26 11.51 -36.72
CA SER A 106 16.05 12.35 -36.75
C SER A 106 14.79 11.62 -36.26
N ASP A 107 14.78 10.28 -36.32
CA ASP A 107 13.58 9.46 -36.11
C ASP A 107 13.28 9.19 -34.60
N TYR A 108 14.25 9.38 -33.70
CA TYR A 108 14.13 8.99 -32.30
C TYR A 108 14.19 10.17 -31.36
N SER A 109 13.33 10.14 -30.33
CA SER A 109 13.53 10.97 -29.13
C SER A 109 14.71 10.40 -28.35
N LEU A 110 15.85 11.08 -28.45
CA LEU A 110 17.11 10.56 -27.91
C LEU A 110 17.33 10.81 -26.43
N GLN A 111 16.50 11.61 -25.75
CA GLN A 111 16.72 11.86 -24.31
C GLN A 111 16.51 10.57 -23.48
N PRO A 112 17.44 10.23 -22.56
CA PRO A 112 18.65 10.95 -22.10
C PRO A 112 19.91 10.73 -22.97
N ILE A 113 19.80 10.04 -24.10
CA ILE A 113 20.92 9.79 -25.04
C ILE A 113 21.28 11.13 -25.67
N GLN A 114 22.52 11.58 -25.50
CA GLN A 114 23.01 12.83 -26.08
C GLN A 114 23.46 12.63 -27.53
N ALA A 115 24.16 11.52 -27.77
CA ALA A 115 24.67 11.15 -29.08
C ALA A 115 24.91 9.64 -29.15
N TYR A 116 25.01 9.10 -30.33
CA TYR A 116 25.55 7.76 -30.53
C TYR A 116 26.48 7.73 -31.72
N TYR A 117 27.43 6.81 -31.71
CA TYR A 117 28.40 6.60 -32.76
C TYR A 117 28.77 5.13 -32.86
N VAL A 118 29.21 4.70 -34.02
CA VAL A 118 29.58 3.31 -34.27
C VAL A 118 31.09 3.21 -34.39
N TYR A 119 31.69 2.37 -33.56
CA TYR A 119 33.10 2.04 -33.59
C TYR A 119 33.33 0.77 -34.40
N LEU A 120 34.17 0.88 -35.45
CA LEU A 120 34.53 -0.20 -36.36
C LEU A 120 35.85 -0.80 -35.90
N HIS A 121 35.84 -1.98 -35.31
CA HIS A 121 37.03 -2.61 -34.71
C HIS A 121 38.12 -2.91 -35.73
N GLN A 122 37.78 -3.37 -36.94
CA GLN A 122 38.74 -3.78 -37.92
C GLN A 122 39.52 -2.61 -38.52
N SER A 123 38.84 -1.50 -38.76
CA SER A 123 39.44 -0.31 -39.41
C SER A 123 39.98 0.70 -38.40
N ASP A 124 39.57 0.63 -37.12
CA ASP A 124 39.87 1.61 -36.06
C ASP A 124 39.30 3.01 -36.36
N TYR A 125 38.09 3.04 -36.95
CA TYR A 125 37.36 4.25 -37.29
C TYR A 125 36.05 4.37 -36.52
N ILE A 126 35.62 5.60 -36.38
CA ILE A 126 34.29 5.93 -35.84
C ILE A 126 33.47 6.61 -36.93
N ILE A 127 32.20 6.22 -36.96
CA ILE A 127 31.18 6.89 -37.77
C ILE A 127 30.05 7.41 -36.87
N ARG A 128 29.66 8.64 -37.14
CA ARG A 128 28.53 9.33 -36.54
C ARG A 128 27.73 10.08 -37.61
N TYR A 129 26.55 10.56 -37.25
CA TYR A 129 25.65 11.23 -38.23
C TYR A 129 26.29 12.41 -38.95
N ASN A 130 27.23 13.12 -38.33
CA ASN A 130 27.85 14.33 -38.88
C ASN A 130 29.31 14.11 -39.32
N ASP A 131 29.99 13.02 -38.92
CA ASP A 131 31.39 12.85 -39.11
C ASP A 131 31.84 11.39 -39.29
N PHE A 132 33.02 11.19 -39.84
CA PHE A 132 33.71 9.93 -40.01
C PHE A 132 35.22 10.15 -39.86
N GLU A 133 35.81 9.59 -38.84
CA GLU A 133 37.19 9.88 -38.46
C GLU A 133 37.87 8.68 -37.81
N GLU A 134 39.22 8.71 -37.76
CA GLU A 134 39.99 7.71 -37.03
C GLU A 134 39.67 7.77 -35.54
N PHE A 135 39.64 6.62 -34.87
CA PHE A 135 39.29 6.50 -33.47
C PHE A 135 40.17 7.34 -32.56
N TYR A 136 41.50 7.41 -32.85
CA TYR A 136 42.40 8.26 -32.05
C TYR A 136 42.09 9.75 -32.23
N SER A 137 41.78 10.19 -33.45
CA SER A 137 41.39 11.58 -33.74
C SER A 137 40.12 11.95 -33.02
N PHE A 138 39.12 11.07 -33.05
CA PHE A 138 37.86 11.22 -32.30
C PHE A 138 38.11 11.35 -30.80
N TYR A 139 38.89 10.44 -30.22
CA TYR A 139 39.23 10.45 -28.80
C TYR A 139 39.90 11.77 -28.38
N LYS A 140 40.88 12.21 -29.16
CA LYS A 140 41.68 13.40 -28.84
C LYS A 140 40.95 14.71 -29.07
N TYR A 141 40.27 14.85 -30.20
CA TYR A 141 39.72 16.15 -30.65
C TYR A 141 38.22 16.27 -30.42
N SER A 142 37.46 15.21 -30.64
CA SER A 142 36.01 15.25 -30.51
C SER A 142 35.56 15.02 -29.07
N LEU A 143 36.15 14.05 -28.34
CA LEU A 143 35.88 13.82 -26.95
C LEU A 143 36.74 14.71 -26.02
N ASN A 144 37.88 15.21 -26.52
CA ASN A 144 38.85 16.02 -25.77
C ASN A 144 39.35 15.29 -24.50
N PHE A 145 39.68 14.00 -24.64
CA PHE A 145 40.15 13.15 -23.55
C PHE A 145 41.67 13.20 -23.39
N ASP A 146 42.14 12.76 -22.25
CA ASP A 146 43.55 12.66 -21.95
C ASP A 146 44.24 11.60 -22.81
N THR A 147 45.16 12.02 -23.67
CA THR A 147 45.86 11.13 -24.62
C THR A 147 46.70 10.06 -23.89
N SER A 148 47.10 10.28 -22.64
CA SER A 148 47.82 9.29 -21.83
C SER A 148 46.93 8.07 -21.48
N LYS A 149 45.61 8.26 -21.48
CA LYS A 149 44.62 7.23 -21.17
C LYS A 149 44.01 6.56 -22.38
N TYR A 150 44.50 6.90 -23.62
CA TYR A 150 43.92 6.34 -24.86
C TYR A 150 43.96 4.81 -24.93
N SER A 151 45.10 4.21 -24.52
CA SER A 151 45.22 2.74 -24.50
C SER A 151 44.26 2.09 -23.52
N LEU A 152 44.05 2.73 -22.39
CA LEU A 152 43.08 2.26 -21.38
C LEU A 152 41.65 2.32 -21.94
N TRP A 153 41.28 3.46 -22.57
CA TRP A 153 39.98 3.63 -23.20
C TRP A 153 39.73 2.56 -24.29
N LYS A 154 40.69 2.38 -25.17
CA LYS A 154 40.60 1.40 -26.26
C LYS A 154 40.46 -0.03 -25.72
N ASN A 155 41.25 -0.37 -24.70
CA ASN A 155 41.15 -1.68 -24.03
C ASN A 155 39.81 -1.86 -23.30
N THR A 156 39.30 -0.82 -22.66
CA THR A 156 37.97 -0.84 -22.01
C THR A 156 36.89 -1.13 -23.02
N LEU A 157 36.88 -0.49 -24.21
CA LEU A 157 35.87 -0.73 -25.22
C LEU A 157 36.00 -2.11 -25.91
N ASN A 158 37.23 -2.61 -26.05
CA ASN A 158 37.49 -3.90 -26.72
C ASN A 158 37.31 -5.11 -25.79
N SER A 159 37.16 -4.89 -24.47
CA SER A 159 36.95 -5.98 -23.52
C SER A 159 35.55 -6.52 -23.68
N SER A 160 35.38 -7.84 -23.67
CA SER A 160 34.05 -8.49 -23.65
C SER A 160 33.18 -8.02 -22.48
N ASP A 161 33.83 -7.61 -21.40
CA ASP A 161 33.18 -7.17 -20.17
C ASP A 161 32.66 -5.72 -20.24
N SER A 162 33.02 -4.95 -21.28
CA SER A 162 32.52 -3.59 -21.47
C SER A 162 31.14 -3.52 -22.10
N HIS A 163 30.70 -4.60 -22.77
CA HIS A 163 29.41 -4.64 -23.40
C HIS A 163 28.29 -4.70 -22.35
N ASN A 164 27.25 -3.85 -22.54
CA ASN A 164 26.14 -3.68 -21.63
C ASN A 164 26.51 -3.12 -20.26
N ARG A 165 27.59 -2.35 -20.20
CA ARG A 165 28.06 -1.67 -19.00
C ARG A 165 28.10 -0.15 -19.20
N PHE A 166 27.78 0.61 -18.16
CA PHE A 166 28.02 2.05 -18.15
C PHE A 166 29.49 2.35 -17.81
N ILE A 167 30.11 3.14 -18.65
CA ILE A 167 31.49 3.61 -18.45
C ILE A 167 31.41 5.11 -18.18
N GLN A 168 32.01 5.56 -17.08
CA GLN A 168 32.03 6.97 -16.74
C GLN A 168 33.08 7.69 -17.54
N LEU A 169 32.68 8.70 -18.32
CA LEU A 169 33.58 9.42 -19.22
C LEU A 169 34.54 10.33 -18.48
N SER A 170 34.22 10.75 -17.25
CA SER A 170 35.12 11.54 -16.40
C SER A 170 36.45 10.84 -16.13
N ASP A 171 36.48 9.51 -16.11
CA ASP A 171 37.71 8.73 -15.86
C ASP A 171 38.76 8.92 -16.93
N PHE A 172 38.35 9.34 -18.12
CA PHE A 172 39.19 9.55 -19.30
C PHE A 172 39.38 11.01 -19.65
N SER A 173 38.65 11.92 -19.00
CA SER A 173 38.74 13.35 -19.24
C SER A 173 40.09 13.93 -18.82
N SER A 174 40.53 14.96 -19.49
CA SER A 174 41.69 15.76 -19.05
C SER A 174 41.31 16.63 -17.85
N GLU A 175 42.28 16.97 -16.98
CA GLU A 175 42.05 17.85 -15.82
C GLU A 175 41.39 19.20 -16.18
N TYR A 176 41.52 19.64 -17.43
CA TYR A 176 40.96 20.89 -17.95
C TYR A 176 39.56 20.72 -18.58
N ALA A 177 39.09 19.50 -18.78
CA ALA A 177 37.77 19.25 -19.32
C ALA A 177 36.72 19.20 -18.18
N SER A 178 36.58 20.32 -17.48
CA SER A 178 35.59 20.47 -16.44
C SER A 178 34.17 20.35 -17.03
N GLY A 179 33.41 19.34 -16.62
CA GLY A 179 31.97 19.31 -16.75
C GLY A 179 31.31 18.21 -17.55
N LYS A 180 32.05 17.24 -18.11
CA LYS A 180 31.38 16.09 -18.75
C LYS A 180 31.29 14.90 -17.79
N ASN A 181 30.39 15.00 -16.82
CA ASN A 181 29.95 13.83 -16.03
C ASN A 181 28.96 13.00 -16.84
N ASN A 182 29.35 12.61 -18.07
CA ASN A 182 28.54 11.77 -18.91
C ASN A 182 28.96 10.32 -18.78
N TYR A 183 28.06 9.43 -19.12
CA TYR A 183 28.33 8.00 -19.24
C TYR A 183 28.32 7.60 -20.69
N CYS A 184 29.06 6.56 -21.06
CA CYS A 184 28.82 5.84 -22.31
C CYS A 184 28.34 4.42 -22.03
N TYR A 185 27.53 3.90 -22.95
CA TYR A 185 27.03 2.54 -22.94
C TYR A 185 27.32 1.88 -24.28
N SER A 186 28.05 0.79 -24.26
CA SER A 186 28.48 0.12 -25.49
C SER A 186 27.66 -1.15 -25.73
N VAL A 187 27.23 -1.32 -26.98
CA VAL A 187 26.45 -2.48 -27.41
C VAL A 187 27.08 -3.07 -28.67
N SER A 188 27.46 -4.33 -28.63
CA SER A 188 28.02 -5.01 -29.80
C SER A 188 26.94 -5.30 -30.84
N LEU A 189 27.16 -4.85 -32.07
CA LEU A 189 26.26 -5.07 -33.21
C LEU A 189 26.29 -6.53 -33.67
N GLN A 190 27.37 -7.25 -33.40
CA GLN A 190 27.53 -8.66 -33.78
C GLN A 190 26.42 -9.56 -33.16
N LYS A 191 25.88 -9.18 -32.03
CA LYS A 191 24.80 -9.93 -31.36
C LYS A 191 23.46 -9.88 -32.12
N TYR A 192 23.25 -8.90 -32.98
CA TYR A 192 21.94 -8.62 -33.60
C TYR A 192 21.88 -8.88 -35.09
N THR A 193 22.96 -9.34 -35.68
CA THR A 193 23.03 -9.56 -37.12
C THR A 193 23.53 -10.95 -37.47
N PHE A 194 23.00 -11.52 -38.57
CA PHE A 194 23.56 -12.72 -39.20
C PHE A 194 24.80 -12.40 -40.04
N LYS A 195 25.03 -11.11 -40.35
CA LYS A 195 26.25 -10.61 -41.01
C LYS A 195 27.24 -10.35 -39.86
N ASN A 196 28.45 -10.79 -40.05
CA ASN A 196 29.52 -10.66 -39.03
C ASN A 196 30.04 -9.21 -38.96
N ILE A 197 29.17 -8.27 -38.55
CA ILE A 197 29.57 -6.86 -38.41
C ILE A 197 30.37 -6.73 -37.11
N ASN A 198 31.70 -6.64 -37.23
CA ASN A 198 32.60 -6.42 -36.11
C ASN A 198 32.63 -4.92 -35.76
N ALA A 199 31.59 -4.45 -35.10
CA ALA A 199 31.42 -3.07 -34.69
C ALA A 199 30.56 -2.97 -33.43
N ASP A 200 30.79 -1.92 -32.68
CA ASP A 200 30.01 -1.57 -31.49
C ASP A 200 29.31 -0.23 -31.71
N VAL A 201 28.08 -0.12 -31.28
CA VAL A 201 27.43 1.18 -31.09
C VAL A 201 27.66 1.67 -29.68
N ILE A 202 28.15 2.88 -29.56
CA ILE A 202 28.43 3.54 -28.29
C ILE A 202 27.45 4.70 -28.11
N PHE A 203 26.66 4.65 -27.08
CA PHE A 203 25.71 5.69 -26.72
C PHE A 203 26.32 6.60 -25.68
N GLU A 204 26.36 7.89 -25.93
CA GLU A 204 26.73 8.90 -24.95
C GLU A 204 25.47 9.37 -24.22
N ILE A 205 25.47 9.23 -22.91
CA ILE A 205 24.31 9.49 -22.06
C ILE A 205 24.64 10.67 -21.17
N ASN A 206 23.76 11.66 -21.20
CA ASN A 206 23.90 12.88 -20.42
C ASN A 206 23.54 12.60 -18.96
N ASN A 207 24.52 12.71 -18.07
CA ASN A 207 24.32 12.52 -16.62
C ASN A 207 23.29 13.50 -16.04
N ASN A 208 23.24 14.75 -16.52
CA ASN A 208 22.24 15.71 -16.05
C ASN A 208 20.82 15.25 -16.40
N SER A 209 20.63 14.66 -17.57
CA SER A 209 19.33 14.11 -17.97
C SER A 209 18.97 12.87 -17.14
N LEU A 210 19.92 12.01 -16.83
CA LEU A 210 19.71 10.89 -15.89
C LEU A 210 19.36 11.39 -14.49
N GLN A 211 20.10 12.37 -14.00
CA GLN A 211 19.79 13.00 -12.70
C GLN A 211 18.41 13.69 -12.70
N GLN A 212 18.01 14.30 -13.82
CA GLN A 212 16.67 14.86 -13.94
C GLN A 212 15.57 13.80 -13.84
N ILE A 213 15.77 12.63 -14.47
CA ILE A 213 14.86 11.48 -14.34
C ILE A 213 14.74 11.09 -12.85
N VAL A 214 15.86 10.90 -12.17
CA VAL A 214 15.87 10.50 -10.76
C VAL A 214 15.30 11.59 -9.86
N ASN A 215 15.62 12.87 -10.11
CA ASN A 215 15.16 14.00 -9.30
C ASN A 215 13.69 14.37 -9.56
N SER A 216 13.16 14.07 -10.76
CA SER A 216 11.76 14.40 -11.12
C SER A 216 10.74 13.74 -10.21
N VAL A 217 11.12 12.66 -9.55
CA VAL A 217 10.27 11.88 -8.64
C VAL A 217 10.49 12.18 -7.17
N GLY A 218 11.37 13.13 -6.84
CA GLY A 218 11.57 13.61 -5.45
C GLY A 218 12.27 12.62 -4.51
N LEU A 219 12.73 11.47 -5.03
CA LEU A 219 13.35 10.40 -4.22
C LEU A 219 14.70 10.77 -3.61
N MET A 220 15.40 11.77 -4.18
CA MET A 220 16.83 12.01 -3.92
C MET A 220 17.12 13.10 -2.91
N LYS A 221 16.13 13.66 -2.21
CA LYS A 221 16.37 14.84 -1.36
C LYS A 221 17.44 14.60 -0.29
N ASP A 222 17.47 13.40 0.31
CA ASP A 222 18.44 12.99 1.33
C ASP A 222 18.88 11.53 1.16
N GLY A 223 18.60 10.93 0.01
CA GLY A 223 18.83 9.52 -0.27
C GLY A 223 19.90 9.25 -1.30
N CYS A 224 20.09 7.99 -1.61
CA CYS A 224 20.91 7.53 -2.71
C CYS A 224 20.19 6.43 -3.49
N MET A 225 20.53 6.33 -4.77
CA MET A 225 20.01 5.32 -5.68
C MET A 225 21.15 4.53 -6.30
N LEU A 226 20.98 3.23 -6.39
CA LEU A 226 21.86 2.29 -7.06
C LEU A 226 21.08 1.56 -8.15
N ILE A 227 21.72 1.35 -9.28
CA ILE A 227 21.25 0.48 -10.35
C ILE A 227 22.28 -0.62 -10.53
N GLN A 228 21.86 -1.86 -10.38
CA GLN A 228 22.72 -3.04 -10.48
C GLN A 228 22.22 -3.97 -11.59
N ASN A 229 23.14 -4.77 -12.12
CA ASN A 229 22.80 -5.87 -13.01
C ASN A 229 22.51 -7.15 -12.21
N SER A 230 22.13 -8.22 -12.91
CA SER A 230 21.87 -9.53 -12.31
C SER A 230 23.09 -10.22 -11.66
N GLU A 231 24.29 -9.65 -11.82
CA GLU A 231 25.54 -10.12 -11.24
C GLU A 231 25.97 -9.26 -10.04
N ASP A 232 25.06 -8.44 -9.50
CA ASP A 232 25.28 -7.49 -8.39
C ASP A 232 26.32 -6.40 -8.70
N GLU A 233 26.67 -6.21 -9.97
CA GLU A 233 27.58 -5.11 -10.34
C GLU A 233 26.81 -3.79 -10.39
N THR A 234 27.34 -2.76 -9.74
CA THR A 234 26.79 -1.41 -9.78
C THR A 234 27.07 -0.76 -11.12
N LEU A 235 26.01 -0.51 -11.90
CA LEU A 235 26.08 0.15 -13.19
C LEU A 235 26.03 1.66 -13.07
N LEU A 236 25.14 2.18 -12.23
CA LEU A 236 24.94 3.60 -12.00
C LEU A 236 24.66 3.87 -10.54
N SER A 237 25.12 5.00 -10.08
CA SER A 237 24.88 5.45 -8.73
C SER A 237 24.61 6.95 -8.68
N PHE A 238 23.59 7.33 -7.92
CA PHE A 238 23.19 8.72 -7.72
C PHE A 238 23.08 8.99 -6.23
N SER A 239 23.71 10.02 -5.74
CA SER A 239 23.66 10.36 -4.32
C SER A 239 23.79 11.84 -4.09
N ASN A 240 22.96 12.35 -3.21
CA ASN A 240 23.14 13.65 -2.56
C ASN A 240 23.83 13.49 -1.18
N ASN A 241 24.08 12.23 -0.75
CA ASN A 241 24.74 11.90 0.52
C ASN A 241 25.87 10.89 0.28
N SER A 242 27.10 11.38 0.21
CA SER A 242 28.30 10.59 -0.08
C SER A 242 28.61 9.55 1.00
N GLU A 243 28.29 9.83 2.27
CA GLU A 243 28.53 8.88 3.38
C GLU A 243 27.59 7.68 3.27
N LEU A 244 26.33 7.92 2.97
CA LEU A 244 25.35 6.86 2.79
C LEU A 244 25.71 5.98 1.59
N MET A 245 26.23 6.59 0.53
CA MET A 245 26.62 5.91 -0.70
C MET A 245 27.80 4.96 -0.51
N ALA A 246 28.85 5.40 0.18
CA ALA A 246 30.02 4.59 0.45
C ALA A 246 29.68 3.31 1.24
N LYS A 247 28.70 3.39 2.13
CA LYS A 247 28.25 2.28 2.97
C LYS A 247 27.33 1.30 2.24
N LEU A 248 26.62 1.78 1.24
CA LEU A 248 25.65 1.00 0.46
C LEU A 248 26.33 -0.01 -0.44
N SER A 249 27.43 0.37 -1.07
CA SER A 249 28.21 -0.53 -1.91
C SER A 249 28.73 -1.77 -1.19
N GLU A 250 28.85 -1.71 0.15
CA GLU A 250 29.30 -2.83 0.98
C GLU A 250 28.16 -3.78 1.41
N ILE A 251 26.91 -3.33 1.44
CA ILE A 251 25.83 -4.03 2.15
C ILE A 251 24.75 -4.60 1.19
N VAL A 252 24.48 -3.94 0.08
CA VAL A 252 23.35 -4.30 -0.82
C VAL A 252 23.49 -5.69 -1.44
N PRO A 253 24.64 -6.18 -1.89
CA PRO A 253 24.70 -7.40 -2.67
C PRO A 253 24.39 -8.69 -1.93
N SER A 254 24.56 -8.75 -0.61
CA SER A 254 24.56 -10.05 0.09
C SER A 254 23.34 -10.35 0.96
N GLN A 255 22.49 -9.35 1.27
CA GLN A 255 21.41 -9.52 2.26
C GLN A 255 20.00 -9.44 1.69
N PHE A 256 19.82 -9.06 0.43
CA PHE A 256 18.53 -8.68 -0.10
C PHE A 256 18.10 -9.54 -1.29
N LEU A 257 17.83 -10.81 -1.02
CA LEU A 257 17.19 -11.75 -1.94
C LEU A 257 15.68 -11.46 -2.04
N LEU A 258 15.31 -10.30 -2.54
CA LEU A 258 13.92 -10.00 -2.90
C LEU A 258 13.82 -9.95 -4.42
N ASN A 259 13.26 -10.99 -5.00
CA ASN A 259 12.91 -11.04 -6.43
C ASN A 259 11.72 -10.13 -6.79
N ASP A 260 11.14 -9.42 -5.83
CA ASP A 260 9.92 -8.65 -5.99
C ASP A 260 10.12 -7.17 -5.65
N THR A 261 9.37 -6.32 -6.34
CA THR A 261 9.28 -4.89 -6.03
C THR A 261 8.68 -4.69 -4.64
N GLY A 262 9.36 -3.93 -3.79
CA GLY A 262 8.92 -3.71 -2.41
C GLY A 262 9.83 -2.79 -1.62
N TYR A 263 9.63 -2.77 -0.30
CA TYR A 263 10.49 -2.03 0.61
C TYR A 263 10.78 -2.83 1.87
N TYR A 264 11.91 -2.55 2.49
CA TYR A 264 12.31 -3.13 3.77
C TYR A 264 13.09 -2.13 4.61
N TYR A 265 13.10 -2.37 5.91
CA TYR A 265 13.80 -1.53 6.87
C TYR A 265 15.16 -2.12 7.20
N ALA A 266 16.19 -1.27 7.22
CA ALA A 266 17.54 -1.65 7.60
C ALA A 266 18.13 -0.65 8.58
N VAL A 267 19.23 -1.04 9.21
CA VAL A 267 20.03 -0.16 10.06
C VAL A 267 21.44 -0.13 9.49
N LEU A 268 21.86 1.02 9.02
CA LEU A 268 23.20 1.28 8.49
C LEU A 268 23.95 2.18 9.48
N ASP A 269 24.99 1.65 10.15
CA ASP A 269 25.79 2.37 11.15
C ASP A 269 24.97 3.16 12.20
N GLY A 270 23.91 2.54 12.69
CA GLY A 270 23.04 3.17 13.68
C GLY A 270 21.97 4.09 13.08
N CYS A 271 22.03 4.42 11.78
CA CYS A 271 20.98 5.14 11.07
C CYS A 271 19.91 4.16 10.59
N ARG A 272 18.65 4.42 10.93
CA ARG A 272 17.54 3.64 10.40
C ARG A 272 17.21 4.13 9.00
N VAL A 273 17.23 3.23 8.04
CA VAL A 273 16.92 3.50 6.63
C VAL A 273 15.79 2.60 6.13
N VAL A 274 15.14 3.07 5.08
CA VAL A 274 14.24 2.27 4.26
C VAL A 274 14.91 2.07 2.92
N ILE A 275 14.93 0.85 2.45
CA ILE A 275 15.43 0.47 1.14
C ILE A 275 14.21 0.10 0.29
N LEU A 276 14.02 0.85 -0.79
CA LEU A 276 13.04 0.56 -1.82
C LEU A 276 13.72 -0.24 -2.92
N HIS A 277 13.07 -1.26 -3.40
CA HIS A 277 13.56 -2.11 -4.48
C HIS A 277 12.53 -2.21 -5.60
N ALA A 278 12.97 -2.07 -6.83
CA ALA A 278 12.19 -2.33 -8.03
C ALA A 278 13.05 -3.05 -9.08
N VAL A 279 12.43 -3.93 -9.83
CA VAL A 279 13.09 -4.72 -10.88
C VAL A 279 12.55 -4.32 -12.23
N ALA A 280 13.44 -4.06 -13.19
CA ALA A 280 13.08 -3.97 -14.60
C ALA A 280 13.29 -5.32 -15.27
N GLN A 281 12.29 -5.81 -15.99
CA GLN A 281 12.39 -7.08 -16.71
C GLN A 281 13.23 -6.99 -17.99
N THR A 282 13.34 -5.77 -18.57
CA THR A 282 14.06 -5.56 -19.83
C THR A 282 14.75 -4.19 -19.82
N PRO A 283 16.06 -4.10 -19.66
CA PRO A 283 16.99 -5.17 -19.27
C PRO A 283 16.76 -5.63 -17.83
N ASN A 284 17.22 -6.82 -17.46
CA ASN A 284 17.11 -7.32 -16.10
C ASN A 284 18.03 -6.53 -15.16
N LEU A 285 17.47 -5.49 -14.55
CA LEU A 285 18.18 -4.56 -13.68
C LEU A 285 17.42 -4.38 -12.37
N ASP A 286 18.18 -4.29 -11.31
CA ASP A 286 17.71 -4.03 -9.97
C ASP A 286 17.95 -2.57 -9.60
N TYR A 287 16.90 -1.92 -9.12
CA TYR A 287 16.90 -0.51 -8.72
C TYR A 287 16.70 -0.43 -7.22
N TYR A 288 17.68 0.10 -6.53
CA TYR A 288 17.63 0.30 -5.09
C TYR A 288 17.65 1.79 -4.77
N VAL A 289 16.71 2.23 -3.93
CA VAL A 289 16.72 3.58 -3.36
C VAL A 289 16.76 3.47 -1.85
N VAL A 290 17.72 4.11 -1.25
CA VAL A 290 17.91 4.14 0.20
C VAL A 290 17.59 5.50 0.73
N LEU A 291 16.64 5.54 1.65
CA LEU A 291 16.14 6.76 2.27
C LEU A 291 16.32 6.68 3.79
N PRO A 292 16.91 7.70 4.43
CA PRO A 292 16.85 7.80 5.88
C PRO A 292 15.41 7.88 6.35
N ILE A 293 15.06 7.19 7.45
CA ILE A 293 13.68 7.28 7.99
C ILE A 293 13.32 8.72 8.38
N SER A 294 14.32 9.53 8.74
CA SER A 294 14.13 10.95 9.03
C SER A 294 13.64 11.75 7.82
N SER A 295 14.03 11.39 6.60
CA SER A 295 13.56 12.07 5.39
C SER A 295 12.12 11.77 5.04
N LEU A 296 11.59 10.62 5.48
CA LEU A 296 10.19 10.24 5.35
C LEU A 296 9.27 11.01 6.32
N GLN A 297 9.81 11.80 7.22
CA GLN A 297 9.04 12.53 8.23
C GLN A 297 8.76 14.00 7.85
N SER A 298 9.30 14.51 6.72
CA SER A 298 9.44 15.95 6.57
C SER A 298 8.21 16.76 6.11
N PRO A 299 7.25 16.34 5.27
CA PRO A 299 6.10 17.22 4.99
C PRO A 299 4.94 17.04 5.96
N GLU A 300 4.87 15.93 6.67
CA GLU A 300 3.73 15.59 7.53
C GLU A 300 3.88 15.98 9.00
N ASN A 301 5.03 16.50 9.40
CA ASN A 301 5.20 17.06 10.74
C ASN A 301 4.13 18.12 11.05
N SER A 302 3.64 18.85 10.05
CA SER A 302 2.55 19.81 10.21
C SER A 302 1.20 19.12 10.52
N LEU A 303 0.88 18.00 9.84
CA LEU A 303 -0.34 17.24 10.10
C LEU A 303 -0.25 16.46 11.42
N GLN A 304 0.91 15.90 11.73
CA GLN A 304 1.15 15.24 13.01
C GLN A 304 1.11 16.23 14.17
N LEU A 305 1.75 17.41 14.01
CA LEU A 305 1.65 18.52 14.97
C LEU A 305 0.20 19.01 15.10
N LEU A 306 -0.52 19.14 13.99
CA LEU A 306 -1.93 19.52 14.00
C LEU A 306 -2.78 18.49 14.75
N SER A 307 -2.58 17.20 14.54
CA SER A 307 -3.30 16.13 15.24
C SER A 307 -2.99 16.14 16.73
N LEU A 308 -1.72 16.31 17.12
CA LEU A 308 -1.32 16.47 18.54
C LEU A 308 -1.93 17.72 19.15
N PHE A 309 -1.97 18.84 18.41
CA PHE A 309 -2.59 20.09 18.85
C PHE A 309 -4.10 19.94 19.04
N ILE A 310 -4.79 19.21 18.14
CA ILE A 310 -6.23 18.89 18.29
C ILE A 310 -6.47 18.03 19.54
N ILE A 311 -5.63 17.00 19.79
CA ILE A 311 -5.71 16.17 20.99
C ILE A 311 -5.51 17.04 22.23
N PHE A 312 -4.51 17.92 22.22
CA PHE A 312 -4.22 18.84 23.34
C PHE A 312 -5.39 19.78 23.60
N LEU A 313 -5.96 20.40 22.56
CA LEU A 313 -7.17 21.23 22.68
C LEU A 313 -8.38 20.42 23.17
N GLY A 314 -8.52 19.17 22.69
CA GLY A 314 -9.56 18.26 23.14
C GLY A 314 -9.46 17.94 24.65
N VAL A 315 -8.24 17.71 25.13
CA VAL A 315 -7.97 17.46 26.55
C VAL A 315 -8.29 18.72 27.39
N ILE A 316 -7.84 19.89 26.97
CA ILE A 316 -8.14 21.15 27.67
C ILE A 316 -9.65 21.42 27.66
N GLY A 317 -10.29 21.30 26.48
CA GLY A 317 -11.73 21.48 26.35
C GLY A 317 -12.51 20.52 27.23
N SER A 318 -12.12 19.24 27.27
CA SER A 318 -12.72 18.22 28.12
C SER A 318 -12.54 18.56 29.61
N PHE A 319 -11.36 19.03 29.99
CA PHE A 319 -11.11 19.44 31.38
C PHE A 319 -12.01 20.62 31.81
N VAL A 320 -12.13 21.64 30.94
CA VAL A 320 -13.03 22.78 31.18
C VAL A 320 -14.48 22.31 31.30
N ILE A 321 -14.92 21.46 30.37
CA ILE A 321 -16.27 20.88 30.37
C ILE A 321 -16.50 20.07 31.65
N ILE A 322 -15.54 19.25 32.10
CA ILE A 322 -15.61 18.49 33.34
C ILE A 322 -15.80 19.40 34.54
N VAL A 323 -15.04 20.51 34.63
CA VAL A 323 -15.15 21.47 35.70
C VAL A 323 -16.51 22.19 35.67
N LEU A 324 -16.98 22.60 34.50
CA LEU A 324 -18.27 23.25 34.32
C LEU A 324 -19.43 22.31 34.65
N LEU A 325 -19.41 21.07 34.15
CA LEU A 325 -20.41 20.04 34.42
C LEU A 325 -20.38 19.66 35.93
N SER A 326 -19.19 19.54 36.53
CA SER A 326 -19.04 19.27 37.93
C SER A 326 -19.67 20.39 38.79
N LYS A 327 -19.46 21.65 38.41
CA LYS A 327 -20.11 22.79 39.07
C LYS A 327 -21.63 22.81 38.84
N ALA A 328 -22.08 22.57 37.63
CA ALA A 328 -23.49 22.58 37.24
C ALA A 328 -24.27 21.46 37.97
N ASN A 329 -23.69 20.25 38.03
CA ASN A 329 -24.32 19.08 38.62
C ASN A 329 -24.15 18.99 40.15
N TYR A 330 -23.28 19.81 40.73
CA TYR A 330 -23.09 19.86 42.17
C TYR A 330 -24.35 20.36 42.90
N LYS A 331 -25.02 21.41 42.39
CA LYS A 331 -26.26 21.95 42.95
C LYS A 331 -27.45 20.98 42.93
N PRO A 332 -27.78 20.36 41.79
CA PRO A 332 -28.87 19.38 41.74
C PRO A 332 -28.54 18.10 42.47
N TYR A 333 -27.25 17.70 42.58
CA TYR A 333 -26.84 16.54 43.32
C TYR A 333 -27.07 16.71 44.85
N GLN A 334 -26.82 17.90 45.39
CA GLN A 334 -27.21 18.21 46.79
C GLN A 334 -28.71 18.10 46.99
N ALA A 335 -29.50 18.59 46.01
CA ALA A 335 -30.97 18.47 46.09
C ALA A 335 -31.41 16.98 45.95
N MET A 336 -30.69 16.21 45.13
CA MET A 336 -30.98 14.80 44.91
C MET A 336 -30.50 13.90 46.06
N GLU A 337 -29.37 14.24 46.73
CA GLU A 337 -28.94 13.56 47.97
C GLU A 337 -29.95 13.77 49.10
N TYR A 338 -30.57 14.94 49.14
CA TYR A 338 -31.66 15.22 50.07
C TYR A 338 -32.93 14.42 49.76
N ARG A 339 -33.26 14.26 48.46
CA ARG A 339 -34.38 13.43 48.00
C ARG A 339 -34.09 11.92 48.04
N LEU A 340 -32.83 11.50 47.78
CA LEU A 340 -32.43 10.06 47.83
C LEU A 340 -32.38 9.53 49.29
N ARG A 341 -32.18 10.38 50.27
CA ARG A 341 -32.38 9.98 51.70
C ARG A 341 -33.83 9.72 52.00
N GLU A 342 -34.75 10.32 51.24
CA GLU A 342 -36.21 10.14 51.37
C GLU A 342 -36.73 8.96 50.52
N VAL A 343 -35.96 8.57 49.50
CA VAL A 343 -36.41 7.53 48.55
C VAL A 343 -35.32 6.43 48.42
N ASN A 344 -35.24 5.59 49.43
CA ASN A 344 -34.47 4.35 49.41
C ASN A 344 -35.10 3.26 48.51
N PHE A 345 -35.79 3.72 47.44
CA PHE A 345 -36.59 2.84 46.58
C PHE A 345 -36.22 3.04 45.14
N ASN A 346 -35.39 2.60 44.41
CA ASN A 346 -35.37 2.51 42.92
C ASN A 346 -34.01 2.24 42.32
N HIS A 347 -33.09 1.59 43.04
CA HIS A 347 -31.83 1.18 42.41
C HIS A 347 -32.04 0.06 41.37
N GLU A 348 -33.05 -0.78 41.59
CA GLU A 348 -33.39 -1.88 40.68
C GLU A 348 -34.09 -1.40 39.37
N GLU A 349 -34.92 -0.35 39.48
CA GLU A 349 -35.66 0.17 38.33
C GLU A 349 -34.77 0.91 37.31
N LEU A 350 -33.71 1.59 37.81
CA LEU A 350 -32.73 2.27 36.93
C LEU A 350 -31.84 1.28 36.19
N MET A 351 -31.51 0.16 36.76
CA MET A 351 -30.78 -0.90 36.06
C MET A 351 -31.67 -1.57 35.00
N ARG A 352 -32.94 -1.80 35.31
CA ARG A 352 -33.92 -2.33 34.33
C ARG A 352 -34.16 -1.37 33.19
N LEU A 353 -34.21 -0.05 33.43
CA LEU A 353 -34.37 0.96 32.39
C LEU A 353 -33.14 1.00 31.41
N ASN A 354 -31.95 0.87 31.95
CA ASN A 354 -30.73 0.88 31.13
C ASN A 354 -30.59 -0.42 30.29
N GLU A 355 -30.94 -1.56 30.85
CA GLU A 355 -31.05 -2.81 30.11
C GLU A 355 -32.17 -2.78 29.09
N SER A 356 -33.31 -2.20 29.45
CA SER A 356 -34.44 -2.03 28.50
C SER A 356 -34.09 -1.10 27.34
N GLN A 357 -33.31 -0.03 27.57
CA GLN A 357 -32.83 0.84 26.50
C GLN A 357 -31.84 0.14 25.56
N LYS A 358 -30.92 -0.65 26.11
CA LYS A 358 -30.03 -1.49 25.29
C LYS A 358 -30.80 -2.51 24.45
N ILE A 359 -31.79 -3.16 25.10
CA ILE A 359 -32.68 -4.10 24.40
C ILE A 359 -33.48 -3.38 23.32
N THR A 360 -33.99 -2.18 23.60
CA THR A 360 -34.79 -1.40 22.63
C THR A 360 -33.93 -0.97 21.43
N LEU A 361 -32.72 -0.48 21.66
CA LEU A 361 -31.80 -0.13 20.54
C LEU A 361 -31.38 -1.35 19.74
N ARG A 362 -31.08 -2.47 20.42
CA ARG A 362 -30.77 -3.73 19.74
C ARG A 362 -31.96 -4.20 18.89
N ASN A 363 -33.16 -4.13 19.44
CA ASN A 363 -34.38 -4.51 18.72
C ASN A 363 -34.66 -3.56 17.54
N TYR A 364 -34.38 -2.26 17.70
CA TYR A 364 -34.51 -1.27 16.63
C TYR A 364 -33.59 -1.61 15.46
N TYR A 365 -32.29 -1.82 15.71
CA TYR A 365 -31.36 -2.16 14.61
C TYR A 365 -31.65 -3.54 14.01
N PHE A 366 -32.14 -4.47 14.81
CA PHE A 366 -32.57 -5.77 14.34
C PHE A 366 -33.80 -5.65 13.42
N ASP A 367 -34.77 -4.83 13.80
CA ASP A 367 -35.96 -4.54 13.00
C ASP A 367 -35.60 -3.84 11.67
N GLN A 368 -34.68 -2.88 11.72
CA GLN A 368 -34.15 -2.22 10.53
C GLN A 368 -33.46 -3.20 9.58
N LEU A 369 -32.71 -4.17 10.10
CA LEU A 369 -32.08 -5.23 9.31
C LEU A 369 -33.11 -6.14 8.64
N ILE A 370 -34.13 -6.57 9.39
CA ILE A 370 -35.19 -7.45 8.86
C ILE A 370 -35.98 -6.76 7.75
N HIS A 371 -36.26 -5.48 7.90
CA HIS A 371 -37.03 -4.71 6.94
C HIS A 371 -36.22 -4.12 5.80
N GLY A 372 -34.88 -4.33 5.81
CA GLY A 372 -33.99 -3.82 4.75
C GLY A 372 -33.92 -2.29 4.70
N THR A 373 -34.12 -1.62 5.83
CA THR A 373 -34.17 -0.15 5.90
C THR A 373 -32.83 0.50 6.25
N ILE A 374 -31.75 -0.27 6.38
CA ILE A 374 -30.40 0.25 6.56
C ILE A 374 -29.90 0.77 5.21
N LEU A 375 -29.76 2.10 5.10
CA LEU A 375 -29.48 2.77 3.84
C LEU A 375 -28.02 3.27 3.72
N SER A 376 -27.24 3.23 4.79
CA SER A 376 -25.86 3.74 4.79
C SER A 376 -24.87 2.77 5.41
N GLU A 377 -23.59 2.86 4.99
CA GLU A 377 -22.50 2.08 5.58
C GLU A 377 -22.27 2.41 7.07
N GLU A 378 -22.55 3.65 7.49
CA GLU A 378 -22.45 4.05 8.90
C GLU A 378 -23.54 3.37 9.74
N GLU A 379 -24.76 3.30 9.27
CA GLU A 379 -25.86 2.61 9.95
C GLU A 379 -25.60 1.10 10.03
N ALA A 380 -25.02 0.52 8.99
CA ALA A 380 -24.60 -0.88 8.98
C ALA A 380 -23.52 -1.15 10.04
N ALA A 381 -22.53 -0.25 10.19
CA ALA A 381 -21.50 -0.35 11.21
C ALA A 381 -22.06 -0.20 12.65
N TYR A 382 -23.03 0.67 12.86
CA TYR A 382 -23.73 0.77 14.13
C TYR A 382 -24.56 -0.49 14.43
N ALA A 383 -25.28 -1.01 13.44
CA ALA A 383 -26.02 -2.25 13.58
C ALA A 383 -25.11 -3.42 13.96
N GLN A 384 -23.96 -3.55 13.30
CA GLN A 384 -22.94 -4.55 13.66
C GLN A 384 -22.49 -4.43 15.09
N ASN A 385 -22.20 -3.21 15.55
CA ASN A 385 -21.72 -2.98 16.91
C ASN A 385 -22.78 -3.28 17.97
N TYR A 386 -24.02 -2.80 17.79
CA TYR A 386 -25.10 -3.04 18.75
C TYR A 386 -25.58 -4.49 18.77
N LEU A 387 -25.53 -5.18 17.65
CA LEU A 387 -25.84 -6.59 17.54
C LEU A 387 -24.63 -7.48 17.91
N SER A 388 -23.45 -6.86 18.19
CA SER A 388 -22.18 -7.56 18.49
C SER A 388 -21.81 -8.58 17.41
N ILE A 389 -22.14 -8.27 16.15
CA ILE A 389 -21.83 -9.12 15.00
C ILE A 389 -20.32 -9.06 14.76
N SER A 390 -19.63 -10.19 14.89
CA SER A 390 -18.19 -10.22 14.67
C SER A 390 -17.86 -10.16 13.18
N ASP A 391 -16.79 -9.43 12.82
CA ASP A 391 -16.30 -9.29 11.44
C ASP A 391 -15.86 -10.60 10.77
N ASN A 392 -15.85 -11.71 11.52
CA ASN A 392 -15.42 -13.02 11.04
C ASN A 392 -16.54 -13.86 10.40
N ALA A 393 -17.79 -13.40 10.48
CA ALA A 393 -18.90 -14.12 9.86
C ALA A 393 -18.92 -13.84 8.34
N LYS A 394 -18.80 -14.90 7.55
CA LYS A 394 -18.72 -14.80 6.09
C LYS A 394 -20.08 -14.71 5.40
N SER A 395 -21.17 -15.04 6.10
CA SER A 395 -22.51 -15.03 5.53
C SER A 395 -23.58 -14.82 6.60
N PHE A 396 -24.63 -14.12 6.21
CA PHE A 396 -25.80 -13.79 7.06
C PHE A 396 -27.05 -14.37 6.45
N ALA A 397 -27.95 -14.87 7.31
CA ALA A 397 -29.29 -15.22 6.90
C ALA A 397 -30.29 -14.91 8.02
N ILE A 398 -31.51 -14.59 7.63
CA ILE A 398 -32.62 -14.39 8.56
C ILE A 398 -33.50 -15.64 8.52
N LEU A 399 -33.61 -16.31 9.66
CA LEU A 399 -34.55 -17.39 9.85
C LEU A 399 -35.79 -16.81 10.49
N TYR A 400 -36.93 -16.93 9.80
CA TYR A 400 -38.24 -16.56 10.30
C TYR A 400 -38.98 -17.80 10.72
N CYS A 401 -39.46 -17.84 11.95
CA CYS A 401 -40.31 -18.91 12.48
C CYS A 401 -41.63 -18.33 12.96
N ASN A 402 -42.70 -18.86 12.48
CA ASN A 402 -44.04 -18.53 12.98
C ASN A 402 -44.61 -19.73 13.75
N VAL A 403 -45.03 -19.45 14.97
CA VAL A 403 -45.58 -20.44 15.89
C VAL A 403 -47.08 -20.56 15.69
N TYR A 404 -47.55 -21.75 15.36
CA TYR A 404 -48.96 -22.05 15.22
C TYR A 404 -49.41 -22.97 16.33
N LEU A 405 -50.41 -22.52 17.07
CA LEU A 405 -51.08 -23.30 18.13
C LEU A 405 -52.34 -23.93 17.52
N ASP A 406 -52.45 -25.24 17.57
CA ASP A 406 -53.69 -25.91 17.15
C ASP A 406 -54.79 -25.60 18.13
N THR A 407 -55.74 -24.81 17.69
CA THR A 407 -56.84 -24.28 18.54
C THR A 407 -57.88 -25.33 18.89
N LEU A 408 -57.77 -26.56 18.42
CA LEU A 408 -58.74 -27.64 18.67
C LEU A 408 -58.67 -28.23 20.05
N GLU A 409 -57.52 -28.15 20.77
CA GLU A 409 -57.39 -28.62 22.16
C GLU A 409 -57.57 -27.51 23.20
N LEU A 410 -57.71 -26.25 22.80
CA LEU A 410 -57.63 -25.04 23.62
C LEU A 410 -58.93 -24.58 24.28
N ASN A 411 -60.02 -25.26 24.01
CA ASN A 411 -61.35 -24.86 24.54
C ASN A 411 -61.52 -25.12 26.03
N ASN A 412 -60.56 -25.75 26.71
CA ASN A 412 -60.73 -26.15 28.12
C ASN A 412 -59.86 -25.37 29.12
N ASP A 413 -58.90 -24.59 28.71
CA ASP A 413 -58.08 -23.78 29.64
C ASP A 413 -57.54 -22.46 29.04
N PRO A 414 -58.30 -21.35 29.17
CA PRO A 414 -57.85 -20.03 28.67
C PRO A 414 -56.62 -19.47 29.33
N GLN A 415 -56.24 -19.94 30.54
CA GLN A 415 -55.04 -19.48 31.27
C GLN A 415 -53.78 -20.24 30.80
N GLY A 416 -53.93 -21.44 30.29
CA GLY A 416 -52.82 -22.19 29.69
C GLY A 416 -52.24 -21.55 28.45
N ILE A 417 -53.09 -20.85 27.66
CA ILE A 417 -52.66 -20.11 26.43
C ILE A 417 -51.68 -19.00 26.76
N ILE A 418 -51.88 -18.29 27.86
CA ILE A 418 -51.02 -17.15 28.28
C ILE A 418 -49.66 -17.64 28.73
N ASN A 419 -49.59 -18.81 29.33
CA ASN A 419 -48.30 -19.40 29.75
C ASN A 419 -47.50 -20.04 28.60
N ILE A 420 -48.17 -20.46 27.52
CA ILE A 420 -47.53 -21.06 26.37
C ILE A 420 -46.82 -19.98 25.49
N LEU A 421 -47.27 -18.73 25.57
CA LEU A 421 -46.69 -17.57 24.85
C LEU A 421 -45.65 -16.81 25.72
N SER A 422 -45.15 -17.44 26.78
CA SER A 422 -44.14 -16.86 27.64
C SER A 422 -42.73 -16.84 26.98
N PRO A 423 -41.81 -16.03 27.44
CA PRO A 423 -40.44 -15.90 26.91
C PRO A 423 -39.65 -17.20 26.76
N ASP A 424 -40.13 -18.31 27.25
CA ASP A 424 -39.44 -19.62 27.24
C ASP A 424 -39.19 -20.19 25.84
N TYR A 425 -39.98 -19.80 24.79
CA TYR A 425 -39.73 -20.25 23.40
C TYR A 425 -38.48 -19.67 22.79
N ALA A 426 -38.26 -18.40 23.04
CA ALA A 426 -37.05 -17.73 22.56
C ALA A 426 -35.82 -18.36 23.21
N GLU A 427 -35.94 -18.77 24.47
CA GLU A 427 -34.88 -19.45 25.20
C GLU A 427 -34.62 -20.87 24.68
N VAL A 428 -35.66 -21.66 24.42
CA VAL A 428 -35.54 -22.99 23.80
C VAL A 428 -34.96 -22.93 22.41
N ILE A 429 -35.42 -21.99 21.60
CA ILE A 429 -34.86 -21.77 20.28
C ILE A 429 -33.39 -21.30 20.35
N SER A 430 -33.07 -20.43 21.30
CA SER A 430 -31.69 -19.97 21.56
C SER A 430 -30.77 -21.11 21.94
N ASP A 431 -31.20 -21.99 22.82
CA ASP A 431 -30.41 -23.15 23.28
C ASP A 431 -30.13 -24.12 22.13
N ILE A 432 -31.13 -24.37 21.28
CA ILE A 432 -30.93 -25.22 20.10
C ILE A 432 -30.01 -24.54 19.11
N LEU A 433 -30.21 -23.25 18.82
CA LEU A 433 -29.37 -22.49 17.91
C LEU A 433 -27.94 -22.41 18.37
N SER A 434 -27.68 -22.22 19.66
CA SER A 434 -26.34 -22.14 20.22
C SER A 434 -25.54 -23.44 20.04
N SER A 435 -26.20 -24.57 19.89
CA SER A 435 -25.57 -25.87 19.64
C SER A 435 -25.13 -26.08 18.18
N TYR A 436 -25.66 -25.29 17.24
CA TYR A 436 -25.38 -25.41 15.81
C TYR A 436 -24.52 -24.26 15.27
N PHE A 437 -24.66 -23.05 15.81
CA PHE A 437 -23.99 -21.83 15.30
C PHE A 437 -23.27 -21.07 16.41
N ILE A 438 -22.15 -20.50 16.09
CA ILE A 438 -21.33 -19.73 17.03
C ILE A 438 -22.02 -18.46 17.50
N HIS A 439 -22.80 -17.83 16.62
CA HIS A 439 -23.55 -16.61 16.91
C HIS A 439 -24.93 -16.61 16.26
N SER A 440 -25.96 -16.45 17.06
CA SER A 440 -27.33 -16.25 16.62
C SER A 440 -28.01 -15.16 17.44
N TYR A 441 -28.83 -14.34 16.80
CA TYR A 441 -29.60 -13.29 17.45
C TYR A 441 -31.07 -13.55 17.26
N ILE A 442 -31.82 -13.58 18.38
CA ILE A 442 -33.22 -13.91 18.38
C ILE A 442 -34.03 -12.67 18.81
N MET A 443 -35.07 -12.36 18.06
CA MET A 443 -36.07 -11.36 18.43
C MET A 443 -37.46 -11.94 18.30
N GLN A 444 -38.25 -11.72 19.31
CA GLN A 444 -39.69 -12.01 19.26
C GLN A 444 -40.39 -10.91 18.43
N GLY A 445 -41.01 -11.29 17.34
CA GLY A 445 -41.81 -10.40 16.49
C GLY A 445 -43.21 -10.16 17.06
N SER A 446 -44.23 -10.12 16.19
CA SER A 446 -45.64 -10.09 16.63
C SER A 446 -45.98 -11.38 17.36
N LYS A 447 -47.09 -11.40 18.08
CA LYS A 447 -47.50 -12.42 19.08
C LYS A 447 -47.08 -13.89 18.84
N ASN A 448 -46.83 -14.30 17.62
CA ASN A 448 -46.55 -15.69 17.29
C ASN A 448 -45.35 -15.85 16.35
N SER A 449 -44.50 -14.85 16.19
CA SER A 449 -43.37 -14.93 15.30
C SER A 449 -42.03 -14.70 16.02
N VAL A 450 -41.01 -15.43 15.59
CA VAL A 450 -39.62 -15.30 16.05
C VAL A 450 -38.74 -15.11 14.85
N TYR A 451 -37.96 -14.06 14.88
CA TYR A 451 -36.92 -13.79 13.88
C TYR A 451 -35.55 -14.11 14.49
N THR A 452 -34.71 -14.73 13.72
CA THR A 452 -33.35 -15.07 14.14
C THR A 452 -32.36 -14.71 13.03
N ILE A 453 -31.34 -13.95 13.36
CA ILE A 453 -30.20 -13.73 12.47
C ILE A 453 -29.21 -14.86 12.72
N LEU A 454 -28.89 -15.61 11.70
CA LEU A 454 -27.90 -16.67 11.71
C LEU A 454 -26.62 -16.15 11.07
N LEU A 455 -25.51 -16.38 11.75
CA LEU A 455 -24.15 -16.07 11.26
C LEU A 455 -23.43 -17.40 11.06
N TYR A 456 -23.06 -17.74 9.84
CA TYR A 456 -22.49 -19.04 9.53
C TYR A 456 -21.48 -18.98 8.36
N ASP A 457 -20.67 -20.02 8.24
CA ASP A 457 -19.85 -20.21 7.06
C ASP A 457 -20.66 -20.87 5.93
N ARG A 458 -20.42 -20.48 4.66
CA ARG A 458 -21.15 -20.99 3.49
C ARG A 458 -21.21 -22.52 3.38
N GLU A 459 -20.20 -23.20 3.93
CA GLU A 459 -20.11 -24.66 3.96
C GLU A 459 -21.11 -25.29 4.95
N GLU A 460 -21.78 -24.47 5.77
CA GLU A 460 -22.72 -24.93 6.80
C GLU A 460 -24.20 -24.75 6.41
N LEU A 461 -24.48 -24.35 5.17
CA LEU A 461 -25.85 -24.11 4.69
C LEU A 461 -26.78 -25.32 4.90
N ASP A 462 -26.27 -26.53 4.65
CA ASP A 462 -27.04 -27.77 4.85
C ASP A 462 -27.46 -27.98 6.29
N LYS A 463 -26.71 -27.45 7.27
CA LYS A 463 -27.05 -27.55 8.69
C LYS A 463 -28.23 -26.65 9.07
N VAL A 464 -28.59 -25.67 8.27
CA VAL A 464 -29.74 -24.76 8.55
C VAL A 464 -31.05 -25.46 8.37
N GLU A 465 -31.18 -26.36 7.38
CA GLU A 465 -32.38 -27.19 7.19
C GLU A 465 -32.53 -28.19 8.34
N ASP A 466 -31.44 -28.85 8.71
CA ASP A 466 -31.41 -29.75 9.87
C ASP A 466 -31.76 -29.05 11.17
N LEU A 467 -31.27 -27.82 11.34
CA LEU A 467 -31.58 -26.95 12.48
C LEU A 467 -33.08 -26.66 12.56
N PHE A 468 -33.70 -26.22 11.46
CA PHE A 468 -35.11 -25.91 11.46
C PHE A 468 -35.95 -27.16 11.80
N LEU A 469 -35.58 -28.31 11.24
CA LEU A 469 -36.22 -29.59 11.54
C LEU A 469 -36.06 -29.96 13.00
N HIS A 470 -34.89 -29.73 13.60
CA HIS A 470 -34.63 -29.98 15.01
C HIS A 470 -35.45 -29.08 15.92
N VAL A 471 -35.51 -27.78 15.62
CA VAL A 471 -36.37 -26.82 16.35
C VAL A 471 -37.82 -27.22 16.25
N HIS A 472 -38.28 -27.56 15.05
CA HIS A 472 -39.65 -27.99 14.80
C HIS A 472 -39.99 -29.28 15.60
N THR A 473 -39.16 -30.30 15.50
CA THR A 473 -39.39 -31.59 16.20
C THR A 473 -39.33 -31.43 17.70
N THR A 474 -38.44 -30.62 18.26
CA THR A 474 -38.29 -30.37 19.67
C THR A 474 -39.51 -29.62 20.21
N LEU A 475 -39.98 -28.58 19.54
CA LEU A 475 -41.16 -27.82 19.94
C LEU A 475 -42.41 -28.64 19.79
N LEU A 476 -42.55 -29.45 18.78
CA LEU A 476 -43.69 -30.36 18.59
C LEU A 476 -43.73 -31.42 19.66
N GLN A 477 -42.64 -32.11 19.94
CA GLN A 477 -42.57 -33.21 20.88
C GLN A 477 -42.71 -32.76 22.34
N LYS A 478 -42.09 -31.62 22.72
CA LYS A 478 -42.04 -31.16 24.07
C LYS A 478 -43.22 -30.28 24.48
N TYR A 479 -43.76 -29.51 23.52
CA TYR A 479 -44.77 -28.49 23.77
C TYR A 479 -46.05 -28.61 22.91
N ASN A 480 -46.11 -29.59 22.02
CA ASN A 480 -47.21 -29.78 21.06
C ASN A 480 -47.46 -28.53 20.14
N ILE A 481 -46.34 -27.90 19.70
CA ILE A 481 -46.38 -26.63 18.94
C ILE A 481 -45.85 -26.85 17.54
N TRP A 482 -46.59 -26.40 16.59
CA TRP A 482 -46.20 -26.38 15.17
C TRP A 482 -45.51 -25.05 14.85
N ILE A 483 -44.41 -25.13 14.12
CA ILE A 483 -43.75 -23.94 13.56
C ILE A 483 -43.73 -24.03 12.05
N TYR A 484 -43.97 -22.89 11.42
CA TYR A 484 -43.74 -22.66 9.99
C TYR A 484 -42.65 -21.62 9.88
N GLY A 485 -41.69 -21.84 8.99
CA GLY A 485 -40.61 -20.91 8.84
C GLY A 485 -40.12 -20.75 7.42
N GLY A 486 -39.31 -19.76 7.20
CA GLY A 486 -38.63 -19.50 5.96
C GLY A 486 -37.24 -18.97 6.25
N LEU A 487 -36.29 -19.40 5.43
CA LEU A 487 -34.94 -18.84 5.44
C LEU A 487 -34.87 -17.75 4.37
N GLY A 488 -34.46 -16.55 4.76
CA GLY A 488 -34.21 -15.45 3.84
C GLY A 488 -33.00 -15.74 2.96
N CYS A 489 -32.78 -14.88 1.96
CA CYS A 489 -31.59 -14.95 1.12
C CYS A 489 -30.32 -14.79 1.97
N THR A 490 -29.30 -15.56 1.65
CA THR A 490 -27.99 -15.41 2.28
C THR A 490 -27.25 -14.24 1.66
N THR A 491 -26.68 -13.39 2.48
CA THR A 491 -25.90 -12.24 2.03
C THR A 491 -24.52 -12.22 2.73
N ASP A 492 -23.53 -11.66 2.06
CA ASP A 492 -22.17 -11.52 2.60
C ASP A 492 -21.96 -10.14 3.25
N THR A 493 -22.95 -9.24 3.16
CA THR A 493 -22.92 -7.91 3.74
C THR A 493 -24.27 -7.55 4.39
N ILE A 494 -24.22 -6.79 5.47
CA ILE A 494 -25.43 -6.34 6.19
C ILE A 494 -26.21 -5.29 5.37
N SER A 495 -25.57 -4.64 4.41
CA SER A 495 -26.16 -3.57 3.60
C SER A 495 -26.75 -4.05 2.26
N SER A 496 -26.75 -5.35 1.97
CA SER A 496 -27.20 -5.90 0.69
C SER A 496 -28.59 -6.52 0.73
#